data_5cdf2eb153b7f028702f02e1e4f240f1
#
_entry.id   5cdf2eb153b7f028702f02e1e4f240f1
#
_cell.length_a   1.000
_cell.length_b   1.000
_cell.length_c   1.000
_cell.angle_alpha   90.00
_cell.angle_beta   90.00
_cell.angle_gamma   90.00
#
_symmetry.space_group_name_H-M   'P 1'
#
loop_
_entity.id
_entity.type
_entity.pdbx_description
1 polymer ?
#
loop_
_entity_poly.entity_id
_entity_poly.type
_entity_poly.pdbx_seq_one_letter_code
_entity_poly.pdbx_strand_id
1 'polypeptide(L)'
;MSRASSRAALAAVCGLALVPWIVFPYGSSDLTFVMSWGLVNTNPWHAVGLPEFLGATRGFGALPWSLQVWPISFGFYLGAVASATSGVALDREDPRLTVGLLVLSAVGSTMVWQGRLGGGSWGAVPVGVVATGIVVWWFYWPALREFGAG
;
A
#
# COMPACT_ATOMS: atom_id res chain seq x y z
N MET A 1 -21.61 -8.90 4.47
CA MET A 1 -20.81 -9.73 3.52
C MET A 1 -20.91 -11.20 3.96
N SER A 2 -20.90 -12.18 3.02
CA SER A 2 -20.81 -13.59 3.40
C SER A 2 -19.38 -13.92 3.89
N ARG A 3 -19.21 -14.95 4.73
CA ARG A 3 -17.86 -15.38 5.20
C ARG A 3 -16.90 -15.73 4.06
N ALA A 4 -17.43 -16.25 2.95
CA ALA A 4 -16.62 -16.54 1.77
C ALA A 4 -16.12 -15.26 1.09
N SER A 5 -16.96 -14.22 0.99
CA SER A 5 -16.56 -12.92 0.45
C SER A 5 -15.56 -12.18 1.35
N SER A 6 -15.70 -12.28 2.69
CA SER A 6 -14.74 -11.69 3.64
C SER A 6 -13.35 -12.32 3.53
N ARG A 7 -13.27 -13.66 3.35
CA ARG A 7 -11.97 -14.34 3.15
C ARG A 7 -11.31 -13.94 1.83
N ALA A 8 -12.08 -13.80 0.76
CA ALA A 8 -11.57 -13.35 -0.53
C ALA A 8 -11.09 -11.89 -0.46
N ALA A 9 -11.84 -11.02 0.22
CA ALA A 9 -11.44 -9.64 0.46
C ALA A 9 -10.15 -9.55 1.28
N LEU A 10 -10.04 -10.31 2.39
CA LEU A 10 -8.81 -10.39 3.18
C LEU A 10 -7.62 -10.88 2.35
N ALA A 11 -7.81 -11.93 1.54
CA ALA A 11 -6.75 -12.45 0.67
C ALA A 11 -6.30 -11.38 -0.35
N ALA A 12 -7.24 -10.62 -0.92
CA ALA A 12 -6.94 -9.53 -1.84
C ALA A 12 -6.18 -8.38 -1.14
N VAL A 13 -6.61 -7.97 0.06
CA VAL A 13 -5.93 -6.96 0.87
C VAL A 13 -4.52 -7.42 1.24
N CYS A 14 -4.33 -8.65 1.70
CA CYS A 14 -3.01 -9.22 1.96
C CYS A 14 -2.15 -9.31 0.70
N GLY A 15 -2.75 -9.63 -0.44
CA GLY A 15 -2.09 -9.70 -1.75
C GLY A 15 -1.46 -8.37 -2.18
N LEU A 16 -1.99 -7.22 -1.72
CA LEU A 16 -1.40 -5.90 -1.97
C LEU A 16 0.02 -5.76 -1.39
N ALA A 17 0.42 -6.57 -0.40
CA ALA A 17 1.79 -6.59 0.10
C ALA A 17 2.80 -7.12 -0.94
N LEU A 18 2.34 -7.92 -1.90
CA LEU A 18 3.17 -8.47 -2.96
C LEU A 18 3.20 -7.57 -4.21
N VAL A 19 2.32 -6.58 -4.27
CA VAL A 19 2.27 -5.61 -5.37
C VAL A 19 3.19 -4.45 -5.04
N PRO A 20 4.13 -4.06 -5.92
CA PRO A 20 4.91 -2.86 -5.71
C PRO A 20 4.02 -1.62 -5.70
N TRP A 21 4.17 -0.79 -4.68
CA TRP A 21 3.43 0.46 -4.62
C TRP A 21 3.88 1.42 -5.70
N ILE A 22 5.19 1.48 -5.92
CA ILE A 22 5.78 2.31 -6.97
C ILE A 22 6.88 1.50 -7.65
N VAL A 23 6.94 1.61 -8.96
CA VAL A 23 8.02 1.04 -9.78
C VAL A 23 8.84 2.19 -10.34
N PHE A 24 10.13 2.21 -10.04
CA PHE A 24 11.09 3.20 -10.57
C PHE A 24 12.05 2.53 -11.55
N PRO A 25 12.15 2.99 -12.78
CA PRO A 25 13.31 2.68 -13.61
C PRO A 25 14.55 3.41 -13.04
N TYR A 26 15.63 2.67 -12.90
CA TYR A 26 16.93 3.18 -12.45
C TYR A 26 17.99 2.81 -13.48
N GLY A 27 18.63 3.82 -14.08
CA GLY A 27 19.55 3.56 -15.18
C GLY A 27 18.85 3.12 -16.47
N SER A 28 19.52 2.34 -17.30
CA SER A 28 19.03 1.92 -18.62
C SER A 28 18.23 0.60 -18.60
N SER A 29 18.36 -0.22 -17.56
CA SER A 29 17.76 -1.55 -17.50
C SER A 29 17.34 -2.00 -16.10
N ASP A 30 17.59 -1.18 -15.07
CA ASP A 30 17.39 -1.57 -13.70
C ASP A 30 16.07 -1.03 -13.15
N LEU A 31 15.43 -1.80 -12.26
CA LEU A 31 14.18 -1.42 -11.63
C LEU A 31 14.32 -1.43 -10.11
N THR A 32 13.74 -0.43 -9.48
CA THR A 32 13.53 -0.39 -8.04
C THR A 32 12.04 -0.46 -7.75
N PHE A 33 11.63 -1.43 -6.97
CA PHE A 33 10.27 -1.60 -6.50
C PHE A 33 10.17 -1.08 -5.07
N VAL A 34 9.34 -0.08 -4.86
CA VAL A 34 8.93 0.35 -3.52
C VAL A 34 7.73 -0.48 -3.14
N MET A 35 7.92 -1.41 -2.20
CA MET A 35 6.86 -2.23 -1.62
C MET A 35 6.21 -1.49 -0.45
N SER A 36 5.08 -1.97 0.05
CA SER A 36 4.53 -1.46 1.31
C SER A 36 5.54 -1.59 2.47
N TRP A 37 6.25 -2.69 2.53
CA TRP A 37 7.11 -3.13 3.63
C TRP A 37 8.61 -2.90 3.40
N GLY A 38 9.05 -2.47 2.22
CA GLY A 38 10.47 -2.34 1.91
C GLY A 38 10.78 -1.93 0.48
N LEU A 39 12.04 -2.06 0.10
CA LEU A 39 12.58 -1.81 -1.24
C LEU A 39 13.11 -3.10 -1.83
N VAL A 40 12.92 -3.30 -3.13
CA VAL A 40 13.51 -4.40 -3.89
C VAL A 40 14.18 -3.82 -5.14
N ASN A 41 15.48 -4.03 -5.27
CA ASN A 41 16.27 -3.64 -6.43
C ASN A 41 16.56 -4.86 -7.30
N THR A 42 16.61 -4.68 -8.61
CA THR A 42 16.87 -5.77 -9.55
C THR A 42 18.35 -5.96 -9.86
N ASN A 43 19.16 -4.90 -9.70
CA ASN A 43 20.59 -4.95 -10.01
C ASN A 43 21.43 -4.06 -9.06
N PRO A 44 22.26 -4.62 -8.17
CA PRO A 44 22.24 -6.05 -7.82
C PRO A 44 20.91 -6.43 -7.16
N TRP A 45 20.52 -7.70 -7.28
CA TRP A 45 19.31 -8.17 -6.60
C TRP A 45 19.47 -8.00 -5.08
N HIS A 46 18.67 -7.13 -4.51
CA HIS A 46 18.72 -6.81 -3.09
C HIS A 46 17.34 -6.35 -2.60
N ALA A 47 16.94 -6.89 -1.45
CA ALA A 47 15.71 -6.50 -0.76
C ALA A 47 16.06 -5.94 0.62
N VAL A 48 15.49 -4.78 0.95
CA VAL A 48 15.68 -4.10 2.24
C VAL A 48 14.31 -3.86 2.86
N GLY A 49 14.10 -4.38 4.06
CA GLY A 49 12.89 -4.12 4.83
C GLY A 49 12.81 -2.68 5.33
N LEU A 50 11.60 -2.19 5.58
CA LEU A 50 11.39 -0.83 6.08
C LEU A 50 12.15 -0.53 7.38
N PRO A 51 12.21 -1.42 8.39
CA PRO A 51 13.01 -1.19 9.61
C PRO A 51 14.51 -1.06 9.32
N GLU A 52 15.05 -1.90 8.45
CA GLU A 52 16.45 -1.86 8.05
C GLU A 52 16.76 -0.58 7.27
N PHE A 53 15.88 -0.17 6.35
CA PHE A 53 15.98 1.09 5.62
C PHE A 53 16.01 2.28 6.58
N LEU A 54 15.13 2.32 7.58
CA LEU A 54 15.11 3.38 8.58
C LEU A 54 16.40 3.41 9.43
N GLY A 55 16.93 2.25 9.79
CA GLY A 55 18.21 2.14 10.50
C GLY A 55 19.38 2.67 9.68
N ALA A 56 19.45 2.31 8.40
CA ALA A 56 20.50 2.76 7.48
C ALA A 56 20.44 4.27 7.17
N THR A 57 19.25 4.90 7.25
CA THR A 57 19.03 6.32 6.96
C THR A 57 19.04 7.23 8.20
N ARG A 58 19.58 6.76 9.32
CA ARG A 58 19.60 7.50 10.60
C ARG A 58 18.22 7.77 11.21
N GLY A 59 17.22 6.97 10.85
CA GLY A 59 15.89 7.01 11.40
C GLY A 59 14.88 7.89 10.64
N PHE A 60 13.65 7.83 11.10
CA PHE A 60 12.50 8.49 10.48
C PHE A 60 12.69 10.00 10.28
N GLY A 61 13.21 10.70 11.29
CA GLY A 61 13.37 12.16 11.27
C GLY A 61 14.42 12.67 10.28
N ALA A 62 15.35 11.80 9.83
CA ALA A 62 16.37 12.17 8.84
C ALA A 62 15.89 12.02 7.38
N LEU A 63 14.73 11.42 7.18
CA LEU A 63 14.16 11.25 5.84
C LEU A 63 13.57 12.55 5.31
N PRO A 64 13.66 12.79 3.98
CA PRO A 64 12.85 13.79 3.33
C PRO A 64 11.35 13.58 3.61
N TRP A 65 10.59 14.66 3.72
CA TRP A 65 9.15 14.62 4.01
C TRP A 65 8.39 13.58 3.15
N SER A 66 8.66 13.55 1.85
CA SER A 66 8.01 12.61 0.94
C SER A 66 8.27 11.14 1.29
N LEU A 67 9.43 10.82 1.87
CA LEU A 67 9.77 9.47 2.33
C LEU A 67 9.28 9.19 3.76
N GLN A 68 9.05 10.20 4.60
CA GLN A 68 8.45 10.02 5.92
C GLN A 68 7.00 9.54 5.82
N VAL A 69 6.30 9.89 4.74
CA VAL A 69 4.92 9.42 4.49
C VAL A 69 4.86 7.92 4.24
N TRP A 70 5.93 7.29 3.75
CA TRP A 70 5.94 5.86 3.44
C TRP A 70 5.70 4.95 4.66
N PRO A 71 6.43 5.05 5.79
CA PRO A 71 6.13 4.27 7.00
C PRO A 71 4.71 4.52 7.54
N ILE A 72 4.21 5.76 7.44
CA ILE A 72 2.85 6.12 7.85
C ILE A 72 1.82 5.40 6.96
N SER A 73 2.03 5.40 5.65
CA SER A 73 1.17 4.71 4.69
C SER A 73 1.16 3.20 4.92
N PHE A 74 2.31 2.63 5.26
CA PHE A 74 2.40 1.22 5.66
C PHE A 74 1.61 0.94 6.94
N GLY A 75 1.64 1.85 7.92
CA GLY A 75 0.80 1.76 9.12
C GLY A 75 -0.69 1.73 8.80
N PHE A 76 -1.18 2.58 7.89
CA PHE A 76 -2.56 2.54 7.41
C PHE A 76 -2.89 1.23 6.71
N TYR A 77 -1.98 0.72 5.89
CA TYR A 77 -2.14 -0.57 5.23
C TYR A 77 -2.26 -1.72 6.26
N LEU A 78 -1.40 -1.75 7.28
CA LEU A 78 -1.49 -2.74 8.36
C LEU A 78 -2.82 -2.63 9.13
N GLY A 79 -3.31 -1.42 9.37
CA GLY A 79 -4.62 -1.17 9.93
C GLY A 79 -5.75 -1.76 9.07
N ALA A 80 -5.66 -1.60 7.74
CA ALA A 80 -6.63 -2.20 6.81
C ALA A 80 -6.60 -3.73 6.85
N VAL A 81 -5.41 -4.34 6.90
CA VAL A 81 -5.24 -5.80 7.08
C VAL A 81 -5.85 -6.25 8.39
N ALA A 82 -5.61 -5.54 9.50
CA ALA A 82 -6.17 -5.86 10.81
C ALA A 82 -7.71 -5.76 10.80
N SER A 83 -8.27 -4.72 10.17
CA SER A 83 -9.71 -4.54 10.01
C SER A 83 -10.33 -5.68 9.19
N ALA A 84 -9.77 -6.03 8.03
CA ALA A 84 -10.24 -7.14 7.21
C ALA A 84 -10.10 -8.50 7.93
N THR A 85 -9.03 -8.69 8.72
CA THR A 85 -8.83 -9.89 9.54
C THR A 85 -9.91 -10.02 10.61
N SER A 86 -10.32 -8.91 11.24
CA SER A 86 -11.40 -8.94 12.24
C SER A 86 -12.74 -9.38 11.64
N GLY A 87 -12.96 -9.10 10.35
CA GLY A 87 -14.13 -9.57 9.60
C GLY A 87 -14.17 -11.09 9.45
N VAL A 88 -13.01 -11.70 9.23
CA VAL A 88 -12.91 -13.17 9.08
C VAL A 88 -12.91 -13.89 10.42
N ALA A 89 -12.23 -13.34 11.43
CA ALA A 89 -12.03 -13.98 12.73
C ALA A 89 -13.21 -13.77 13.69
N LEU A 90 -13.84 -12.59 13.65
CA LEU A 90 -14.84 -12.14 14.64
C LEU A 90 -16.21 -11.83 14.01
N ASP A 91 -16.37 -11.98 12.71
CA ASP A 91 -17.55 -11.53 11.94
C ASP A 91 -17.89 -10.02 12.16
N ARG A 92 -16.85 -9.19 12.41
CA ARG A 92 -16.98 -7.76 12.78
C ARG A 92 -16.14 -6.87 11.90
N GLU A 93 -16.20 -7.04 10.58
CA GLU A 93 -15.56 -6.10 9.67
C GLU A 93 -16.43 -4.83 9.52
N ASP A 94 -15.81 -3.66 9.66
CA ASP A 94 -16.37 -2.42 9.15
C ASP A 94 -15.74 -2.11 7.77
N PRO A 95 -16.48 -2.33 6.67
CA PRO A 95 -15.96 -2.07 5.32
C PRO A 95 -15.53 -0.62 5.11
N ARG A 96 -16.17 0.33 5.82
CA ARG A 96 -15.82 1.77 5.71
C ARG A 96 -14.44 2.04 6.31
N LEU A 97 -14.16 1.41 7.46
CA LEU A 97 -12.86 1.53 8.11
C LEU A 97 -11.77 0.92 7.24
N THR A 98 -11.97 -0.31 6.74
CA THR A 98 -11.00 -0.98 5.86
C THR A 98 -10.72 -0.15 4.60
N VAL A 99 -11.76 0.35 3.93
CA VAL A 99 -11.62 1.19 2.74
C VAL A 99 -10.95 2.52 3.07
N GLY A 100 -11.35 3.19 4.15
CA GLY A 100 -10.73 4.45 4.58
C GLY A 100 -9.24 4.30 4.80
N LEU A 101 -8.80 3.22 5.46
CA LEU A 101 -7.39 2.92 5.69
C LEU A 101 -6.64 2.58 4.39
N LEU A 102 -7.25 1.83 3.48
CA LEU A 102 -6.67 1.55 2.16
C LEU A 102 -6.51 2.84 1.33
N VAL A 103 -7.50 3.73 1.36
CA VAL A 103 -7.44 5.02 0.66
C VAL A 103 -6.33 5.90 1.25
N LEU A 104 -6.22 6.00 2.58
CA LEU A 104 -5.14 6.76 3.23
C LEU A 104 -3.76 6.19 2.87
N SER A 105 -3.64 4.88 2.81
CA SER A 105 -2.41 4.20 2.37
C SER A 105 -2.07 4.53 0.91
N ALA A 106 -3.06 4.51 0.02
CA ALA A 106 -2.88 4.85 -1.39
C ALA A 106 -2.53 6.34 -1.60
N VAL A 107 -3.16 7.25 -0.84
CA VAL A 107 -2.83 8.69 -0.85
C VAL A 107 -1.37 8.90 -0.42
N GLY A 108 -0.93 8.27 0.66
CA GLY A 108 0.45 8.36 1.11
C GLY A 108 1.44 7.79 0.09
N SER A 109 1.11 6.66 -0.56
CA SER A 109 1.91 6.11 -1.67
C SER A 109 2.02 7.11 -2.84
N THR A 110 0.94 7.82 -3.17
CA THR A 110 0.95 8.87 -4.18
C THR A 110 1.86 10.04 -3.79
N MET A 111 1.88 10.42 -2.52
CA MET A 111 2.79 11.47 -2.03
C MET A 111 4.26 11.06 -2.14
N VAL A 112 4.60 9.81 -1.83
CA VAL A 112 5.94 9.27 -2.05
C VAL A 112 6.32 9.32 -3.53
N TRP A 113 5.41 8.94 -4.41
CA TRP A 113 5.60 8.99 -5.86
C TRP A 113 5.85 10.41 -6.36
N GLN A 114 5.01 11.37 -5.97
CA GLN A 114 5.15 12.79 -6.36
C GLN A 114 6.45 13.41 -5.84
N GLY A 115 6.84 13.13 -4.60
CA GLY A 115 8.07 13.65 -4.03
C GLY A 115 9.33 13.18 -4.75
N ARG A 116 9.29 12.03 -5.40
CA ARG A 116 10.37 11.51 -6.25
C ARG A 116 10.36 12.12 -7.65
N LEU A 117 9.20 12.48 -8.20
CA LEU A 117 9.09 13.11 -9.52
C LEU A 117 9.69 14.52 -9.56
N GLY A 118 9.73 15.25 -8.43
CA GLY A 118 10.42 16.52 -8.33
C GLY A 118 11.93 16.46 -8.59
N GLY A 119 12.53 15.25 -8.64
CA GLY A 119 13.92 14.98 -8.95
C GLY A 119 14.20 14.45 -10.36
N GLY A 120 13.24 14.49 -11.30
CA GLY A 120 13.49 14.21 -12.73
C GLY A 120 13.46 12.72 -13.13
N SER A 121 12.93 11.80 -12.32
CA SER A 121 12.76 10.40 -12.73
C SER A 121 11.47 10.23 -13.57
N TRP A 122 11.57 10.49 -14.85
CA TRP A 122 10.53 10.18 -15.83
C TRP A 122 10.36 8.66 -15.90
N GLY A 123 9.13 8.17 -15.62
CA GLY A 123 8.79 6.75 -15.77
C GLY A 123 8.39 6.01 -14.50
N ALA A 124 8.39 6.65 -13.33
CA ALA A 124 7.86 6.01 -12.12
C ALA A 124 6.34 5.77 -12.24
N VAL A 125 5.89 4.54 -11.93
CA VAL A 125 4.49 4.14 -12.04
C VAL A 125 3.93 3.76 -10.67
N PRO A 126 2.82 4.38 -10.20
CA PRO A 126 2.17 4.08 -8.92
C PRO A 126 1.24 2.86 -9.05
N VAL A 127 1.79 1.68 -9.26
CA VAL A 127 1.04 0.43 -9.48
C VAL A 127 0.15 0.08 -8.28
N GLY A 128 0.64 0.30 -7.06
CA GLY A 128 -0.10 -0.01 -5.84
C GLY A 128 -1.39 0.81 -5.69
N VAL A 129 -1.41 2.06 -6.17
CA VAL A 129 -2.63 2.89 -6.16
C VAL A 129 -3.72 2.28 -7.03
N VAL A 130 -3.34 1.83 -8.24
CA VAL A 130 -4.26 1.17 -9.17
C VAL A 130 -4.76 -0.15 -8.58
N ALA A 131 -3.85 -0.98 -8.07
CA ALA A 131 -4.20 -2.26 -7.44
C ALA A 131 -5.14 -2.07 -6.23
N THR A 132 -4.88 -1.08 -5.38
CA THR A 132 -5.75 -0.72 -4.25
C THR A 132 -7.13 -0.30 -4.73
N GLY A 133 -7.20 0.53 -5.77
CA GLY A 133 -8.47 0.94 -6.39
C GLY A 133 -9.29 -0.26 -6.89
N ILE A 134 -8.65 -1.23 -7.54
CA ILE A 134 -9.29 -2.46 -8.02
C ILE A 134 -9.83 -3.27 -6.84
N VAL A 135 -9.03 -3.47 -5.77
CA VAL A 135 -9.47 -4.21 -4.58
C VAL A 135 -10.66 -3.53 -3.91
N VAL A 136 -10.62 -2.21 -3.73
CA VAL A 136 -11.75 -1.45 -3.16
C VAL A 136 -12.98 -1.57 -4.02
N TRP A 137 -12.83 -1.37 -5.34
CA TRP A 137 -13.96 -1.46 -6.27
C TRP A 137 -14.60 -2.84 -6.29
N TRP A 138 -13.80 -3.91 -6.34
CA TRP A 138 -14.31 -5.26 -6.54
C TRP A 138 -14.91 -5.85 -5.27
N PHE A 139 -14.25 -5.66 -4.13
CA PHE A 139 -14.63 -6.35 -2.90
C PHE A 139 -15.47 -5.50 -1.95
N TYR A 140 -15.27 -4.18 -1.92
CA TYR A 140 -15.88 -3.30 -0.92
C TYR A 140 -16.97 -2.40 -1.47
N TRP A 141 -16.95 -2.04 -2.76
CA TRP A 141 -17.93 -1.16 -3.36
C TRP A 141 -19.39 -1.63 -3.20
N PRO A 142 -19.73 -2.95 -3.39
CA PRO A 142 -21.08 -3.43 -3.17
C PRO A 142 -21.58 -3.17 -1.74
N ALA A 143 -20.71 -3.44 -0.72
CA ALA A 143 -21.03 -3.22 0.67
C ALA A 143 -21.23 -1.72 0.99
N LEU A 144 -20.39 -0.84 0.42
CA LEU A 144 -20.51 0.62 0.63
C LEU A 144 -21.81 1.18 0.04
N ARG A 145 -22.27 0.67 -1.10
CA ARG A 145 -23.54 1.11 -1.71
C ARG A 145 -24.76 0.81 -0.85
N GLU A 146 -24.79 -0.34 -0.19
CA GLU A 146 -25.88 -0.73 0.70
C GLU A 146 -26.03 0.25 1.87
N PHE A 147 -24.93 0.81 2.37
CA PHE A 147 -24.96 1.81 3.45
C PHE A 147 -25.37 3.21 2.98
N GLY A 148 -25.23 3.54 1.69
CA GLY A 148 -25.61 4.86 1.15
C GLY A 148 -27.06 4.95 0.71
N ALA A 149 -27.79 3.83 0.68
CA ALA A 149 -29.19 3.76 0.23
C ALA A 149 -30.21 3.78 1.38
N GLY A 150 -29.78 3.88 2.64
CA GLY A 150 -30.61 4.05 3.85
C GLY A 150 -30.43 5.44 4.41
#